data_dd3090c9887c73d3c484d2a51bedb278
#
_entry.id   dd3090c9887c73d3c484d2a51bedb278
#
_cell.length_a   1.000
_cell.length_b   1.000
_cell.length_c   1.000
_cell.angle_alpha   90.00
_cell.angle_beta   90.00
_cell.angle_gamma   90.00
#
_symmetry.space_group_name_H-M   'P 1'
#
loop_
_entity.id
_entity.type
_entity.pdbx_description
1 polymer ?
#
loop_
_entity_poly.entity_id
_entity_poly.type
_entity_poly.pdbx_seq_one_letter_code
_entity_poly.pdbx_strand_id
1 'polypeptide(L)'
;MSESMRGTIGKFALLSMTFAAVFNVRNIVNNNIELGLSSAPIFLFATLVYFIPFVFIIAEFVSANKNSESGMYDWIKQPLGTKAAYMGSFLYWFVNLFWFISLLPNVIAYASYAMLGYEYAFSPMVTSMISIVLFAAATHISTKGASWLGKISEIVAYGVFALFAVYVIGALMALNGDTPPVEPITLEAMTPTINWATLGIMCWIFQAAGGAETAAAYLNDVKGGQKSFIKVIIAAGVIIGSMYAIGSLLVNVFVARGDLSYSGGMVEIFTGMAHYFDLSAPLVGRFVGIILFIAMFGAMMMWTAAPVKIHFSEIPKGVYGEKTTQLNKHGVPVRAAWWQFGFVLVMLIANGFGSESVQEMMSTAINLTAGTAMLPPIFIMVAYFVFRLKHDDTPRDFRMGSRMFGMGMVSVLIVIFIVSMTASAFPPGVDLVKAFFINVFMTAVFAGLAYLWISRFEKKAAKTSTSTSTSTSTSTSTKNKTATQTH
;
A
#
# COMPACT_ATOMS: atom_id res chain seq x y z
N MET A 1 2.45 -9.66 -24.59
CA MET A 1 3.54 -10.17 -23.70
C MET A 1 4.05 -11.49 -24.27
N SER A 2 5.37 -11.64 -24.41
CA SER A 2 5.96 -12.89 -24.89
C SER A 2 5.77 -14.00 -23.84
N GLU A 3 5.50 -15.23 -24.28
CA GLU A 3 5.38 -16.44 -23.43
C GLU A 3 6.57 -16.65 -22.48
N SER A 4 7.72 -16.02 -22.75
CA SER A 4 8.95 -16.13 -21.96
C SER A 4 8.90 -15.50 -20.56
N MET A 5 7.89 -14.69 -20.24
CA MET A 5 7.77 -14.02 -18.93
C MET A 5 6.80 -14.71 -17.95
N ARG A 6 5.99 -15.66 -18.41
CA ARG A 6 5.06 -16.38 -17.52
C ARG A 6 5.80 -17.35 -16.61
N GLY A 7 5.53 -17.26 -15.31
CA GLY A 7 6.05 -18.20 -14.32
C GLY A 7 7.50 -17.94 -13.86
N THR A 8 7.92 -16.69 -13.73
CA THR A 8 9.25 -16.33 -13.22
C THR A 8 9.31 -16.27 -11.69
N ILE A 9 8.19 -15.96 -11.01
CA ILE A 9 8.10 -15.77 -9.56
C ILE A 9 7.73 -17.08 -8.86
N GLY A 10 8.60 -17.56 -7.96
CA GLY A 10 8.32 -18.71 -7.10
C GLY A 10 7.34 -18.39 -5.96
N LYS A 11 6.83 -19.42 -5.27
CA LYS A 11 5.88 -19.24 -4.14
C LYS A 11 6.47 -18.43 -3.01
N PHE A 12 7.73 -18.67 -2.64
CA PHE A 12 8.40 -17.94 -1.58
C PHE A 12 8.68 -16.50 -2.00
N ALA A 13 9.10 -16.26 -3.25
CA ALA A 13 9.25 -14.91 -3.78
C ALA A 13 7.92 -14.12 -3.74
N LEU A 14 6.80 -14.75 -4.09
CA LEU A 14 5.48 -14.13 -4.00
C LEU A 14 5.10 -13.82 -2.55
N LEU A 15 5.33 -14.76 -1.62
CA LEU A 15 5.15 -14.54 -0.18
C LEU A 15 5.97 -13.33 0.28
N SER A 16 7.24 -13.29 -0.08
CA SER A 16 8.18 -12.22 0.27
C SER A 16 7.79 -10.88 -0.34
N MET A 17 7.31 -10.87 -1.59
CA MET A 17 6.79 -9.65 -2.22
C MET A 17 5.54 -9.13 -1.52
N THR A 18 4.59 -10.03 -1.18
CA THR A 18 3.39 -9.67 -0.41
C THR A 18 3.78 -9.17 0.98
N PHE A 19 4.71 -9.85 1.62
CA PHE A 19 5.24 -9.45 2.92
C PHE A 19 5.92 -8.07 2.87
N ALA A 20 6.81 -7.84 1.92
CA ALA A 20 7.49 -6.55 1.74
C ALA A 20 6.53 -5.41 1.36
N ALA A 21 5.40 -5.72 0.71
CA ALA A 21 4.39 -4.73 0.39
C ALA A 21 3.50 -4.36 1.59
N VAL A 22 3.18 -5.32 2.46
CA VAL A 22 2.21 -5.15 3.56
C VAL A 22 2.89 -4.93 4.89
N PHE A 23 3.85 -5.80 5.26
CA PHE A 23 4.47 -5.75 6.57
C PHE A 23 5.54 -4.66 6.65
N ASN A 24 5.35 -3.74 7.59
CA ASN A 24 6.31 -2.71 7.89
C ASN A 24 6.44 -2.56 9.40
N VAL A 25 7.63 -2.88 9.93
CA VAL A 25 7.91 -2.85 11.38
C VAL A 25 7.63 -1.48 12.01
N ARG A 26 7.81 -0.38 11.26
CA ARG A 26 7.50 0.97 11.74
C ARG A 26 6.04 1.15 12.13
N ASN A 27 5.12 0.42 11.47
CA ASN A 27 3.69 0.53 11.77
C ASN A 27 3.38 0.00 13.17
N ILE A 28 4.13 -0.99 13.67
CA ILE A 28 4.06 -1.46 15.06
C ILE A 28 4.34 -0.30 16.01
N VAL A 29 5.47 0.39 15.79
CA VAL A 29 5.92 1.50 16.64
C VAL A 29 5.01 2.72 16.50
N ASN A 30 4.71 3.15 15.27
CA ASN A 30 3.90 4.34 15.03
C ASN A 30 2.52 4.24 15.67
N ASN A 31 1.89 3.06 15.59
CA ASN A 31 0.60 2.84 16.24
C ASN A 31 0.72 2.72 17.77
N ASN A 32 1.86 2.23 18.29
CA ASN A 32 2.11 2.21 19.72
C ASN A 32 2.34 3.63 20.26
N ILE A 33 3.06 4.52 19.54
CA ILE A 33 3.20 5.93 19.92
C ILE A 33 1.84 6.60 20.11
N GLU A 34 0.86 6.29 19.27
CA GLU A 34 -0.48 6.90 19.33
C GLU A 34 -1.41 6.21 20.33
N LEU A 35 -1.39 4.89 20.41
CA LEU A 35 -2.39 4.09 21.13
C LEU A 35 -1.82 3.31 22.34
N GLY A 36 -0.49 3.30 22.52
CA GLY A 36 0.15 2.45 23.52
C GLY A 36 -0.11 0.96 23.24
N LEU A 37 -0.17 0.17 24.32
CA LEU A 37 -0.41 -1.27 24.25
C LEU A 37 -1.81 -1.64 23.71
N SER A 38 -2.78 -0.69 23.71
CA SER A 38 -4.09 -0.92 23.09
C SER A 38 -4.02 -1.09 21.57
N SER A 39 -2.90 -0.72 20.94
CA SER A 39 -2.64 -1.00 19.51
C SER A 39 -2.65 -2.51 19.19
N ALA A 40 -2.21 -3.37 20.10
CA ALA A 40 -2.14 -4.81 19.89
C ALA A 40 -3.53 -5.47 19.67
N PRO A 41 -4.53 -5.33 20.55
CA PRO A 41 -5.87 -5.84 20.31
C PRO A 41 -6.55 -5.17 19.10
N ILE A 42 -6.26 -3.90 18.80
CA ILE A 42 -6.80 -3.25 17.60
C ILE A 42 -6.18 -3.85 16.32
N PHE A 43 -4.88 -4.18 16.30
CA PHE A 43 -4.26 -4.93 15.20
C PHE A 43 -4.85 -6.32 15.03
N LEU A 44 -5.12 -7.04 16.14
CA LEU A 44 -5.79 -8.33 16.08
C LEU A 44 -7.21 -8.19 15.49
N PHE A 45 -7.97 -7.21 15.95
CA PHE A 45 -9.29 -6.89 15.41
C PHE A 45 -9.20 -6.58 13.91
N ALA A 46 -8.30 -5.68 13.50
CA ALA A 46 -8.12 -5.33 12.09
C ALA A 46 -7.70 -6.53 11.24
N THR A 47 -6.88 -7.43 11.78
CA THR A 47 -6.48 -8.67 11.10
C THR A 47 -7.67 -9.57 10.83
N LEU A 48 -8.52 -9.82 11.84
CA LEU A 48 -9.65 -10.74 11.75
C LEU A 48 -10.83 -10.16 10.97
N VAL A 49 -11.10 -8.86 11.14
CA VAL A 49 -12.30 -8.22 10.58
C VAL A 49 -12.04 -7.60 9.22
N TYR A 50 -10.82 -7.11 8.96
CA TYR A 50 -10.49 -6.46 7.69
C TYR A 50 -9.46 -7.24 6.87
N PHE A 51 -8.25 -7.46 7.37
CA PHE A 51 -7.13 -7.94 6.56
C PHE A 51 -7.40 -9.32 5.93
N ILE A 52 -7.79 -10.30 6.73
CA ILE A 52 -8.11 -11.66 6.24
C ILE A 52 -9.32 -11.64 5.27
N PRO A 53 -10.46 -11.01 5.60
CA PRO A 53 -11.56 -10.87 4.65
C PRO A 53 -11.17 -10.13 3.36
N PHE A 54 -10.34 -9.09 3.44
CA PHE A 54 -9.89 -8.36 2.27
C PHE A 54 -8.98 -9.21 1.36
N VAL A 55 -8.09 -10.02 1.94
CA VAL A 55 -7.31 -11.03 1.20
C VAL A 55 -8.23 -12.06 0.52
N PHE A 56 -9.34 -12.46 1.15
CA PHE A 56 -10.32 -13.36 0.53
C PHE A 56 -11.05 -12.68 -0.63
N ILE A 57 -11.38 -11.40 -0.53
CA ILE A 57 -11.93 -10.61 -1.65
C ILE A 57 -10.97 -10.62 -2.84
N ILE A 58 -9.69 -10.35 -2.59
CA ILE A 58 -8.64 -10.39 -3.62
C ILE A 58 -8.54 -11.79 -4.24
N ALA A 59 -8.51 -12.83 -3.42
CA ALA A 59 -8.44 -14.22 -3.87
C ALA A 59 -9.65 -14.60 -4.76
N GLU A 60 -10.85 -14.13 -4.41
CA GLU A 60 -12.06 -14.38 -5.19
C GLU A 60 -12.04 -13.63 -6.52
N PHE A 61 -11.65 -12.35 -6.53
CA PHE A 61 -11.49 -11.59 -7.76
C PHE A 61 -10.42 -12.18 -8.69
N VAL A 62 -9.27 -12.58 -8.14
CA VAL A 62 -8.22 -13.26 -8.90
C VAL A 62 -8.75 -14.55 -9.53
N SER A 63 -9.55 -15.34 -8.79
CA SER A 63 -10.09 -16.59 -9.32
C SER A 63 -11.19 -16.37 -10.38
N ALA A 64 -11.87 -15.24 -10.37
CA ALA A 64 -12.87 -14.87 -11.37
C ALA A 64 -12.26 -14.22 -12.64
N ASN A 65 -11.11 -13.54 -12.51
CA ASN A 65 -10.49 -12.76 -13.58
C ASN A 65 -9.16 -13.36 -14.05
N LYS A 66 -9.24 -14.46 -14.85
CA LYS A 66 -8.08 -15.28 -15.23
C LYS A 66 -7.05 -14.59 -16.13
N ASN A 67 -7.41 -13.53 -16.82
CA ASN A 67 -6.59 -12.86 -17.82
C ASN A 67 -6.22 -11.42 -17.45
N SER A 68 -6.43 -11.00 -16.20
CA SER A 68 -6.10 -9.65 -15.76
C SER A 68 -4.60 -9.43 -15.66
N GLU A 69 -4.11 -8.29 -16.15
CA GLU A 69 -2.69 -7.90 -16.10
C GLU A 69 -2.33 -7.13 -14.83
N SER A 70 -3.25 -6.27 -14.33
CA SER A 70 -3.03 -5.42 -13.16
C SER A 70 -3.86 -5.82 -11.94
N GLY A 71 -4.86 -6.66 -12.12
CA GLY A 71 -5.78 -7.10 -11.09
C GLY A 71 -6.84 -6.05 -10.74
N MET A 72 -6.49 -5.03 -9.96
CA MET A 72 -7.42 -4.07 -9.38
C MET A 72 -8.30 -3.35 -10.41
N TYR A 73 -7.73 -2.93 -11.54
CA TYR A 73 -8.50 -2.22 -12.57
C TYR A 73 -9.65 -3.09 -13.11
N ASP A 74 -9.36 -4.33 -13.48
CA ASP A 74 -10.35 -5.25 -14.04
C ASP A 74 -11.38 -5.68 -12.99
N TRP A 75 -10.97 -5.86 -11.73
CA TRP A 75 -11.89 -6.19 -10.63
C TRP A 75 -12.95 -5.11 -10.43
N ILE A 76 -12.58 -3.84 -10.59
CA ILE A 76 -13.53 -2.72 -10.49
C ILE A 76 -14.30 -2.54 -11.80
N LYS A 77 -13.66 -2.74 -12.95
CA LYS A 77 -14.26 -2.52 -14.27
C LYS A 77 -15.43 -3.45 -14.56
N GLN A 78 -15.26 -4.72 -14.21
CA GLN A 78 -16.29 -5.73 -14.48
C GLN A 78 -17.65 -5.37 -13.85
N PRO A 79 -17.76 -5.07 -12.54
CA PRO A 79 -19.03 -4.73 -11.91
C PRO A 79 -19.44 -3.25 -12.01
N LEU A 80 -18.49 -2.30 -12.10
CA LEU A 80 -18.76 -0.87 -11.98
C LEU A 80 -18.44 -0.05 -13.25
N GLY A 81 -17.81 -0.67 -14.24
CA GLY A 81 -17.46 -0.03 -15.51
C GLY A 81 -16.14 0.74 -15.52
N THR A 82 -15.78 1.23 -16.70
CA THR A 82 -14.45 1.82 -17.00
C THR A 82 -14.13 3.06 -16.15
N LYS A 83 -15.10 3.95 -15.93
CA LYS A 83 -14.87 5.18 -15.14
C LYS A 83 -14.54 4.86 -13.69
N ALA A 84 -15.28 3.94 -13.07
CA ALA A 84 -15.02 3.54 -11.69
C ALA A 84 -13.67 2.83 -11.56
N ALA A 85 -13.31 1.98 -12.53
CA ALA A 85 -11.99 1.33 -12.58
C ALA A 85 -10.85 2.33 -12.71
N TYR A 86 -11.00 3.32 -13.59
CA TYR A 86 -10.03 4.41 -13.72
C TYR A 86 -9.89 5.19 -12.41
N MET A 87 -11.01 5.57 -11.78
CA MET A 87 -11.00 6.33 -10.54
C MET A 87 -10.36 5.53 -9.38
N GLY A 88 -10.73 4.26 -9.21
CA GLY A 88 -10.15 3.40 -8.18
C GLY A 88 -8.65 3.23 -8.34
N SER A 89 -8.18 2.93 -9.55
CA SER A 89 -6.75 2.78 -9.83
C SER A 89 -5.99 4.11 -9.77
N PHE A 90 -6.61 5.24 -10.18
CA PHE A 90 -6.04 6.58 -10.03
C PHE A 90 -5.84 6.93 -8.55
N LEU A 91 -6.86 6.75 -7.72
CA LEU A 91 -6.76 7.02 -6.30
C LEU A 91 -5.71 6.12 -5.64
N TYR A 92 -5.63 4.85 -6.04
CA TYR A 92 -4.60 3.94 -5.56
C TYR A 92 -3.17 4.45 -5.84
N TRP A 93 -2.92 4.92 -7.06
CA TRP A 93 -1.65 5.54 -7.40
C TRP A 93 -1.43 6.87 -6.66
N PHE A 94 -2.45 7.73 -6.63
CA PHE A 94 -2.35 9.09 -6.10
C PHE A 94 -2.06 9.12 -4.59
N VAL A 95 -2.77 8.31 -3.78
CA VAL A 95 -2.57 8.30 -2.32
C VAL A 95 -1.19 7.80 -1.93
N ASN A 96 -0.56 6.96 -2.74
CA ASN A 96 0.81 6.50 -2.51
C ASN A 96 1.87 7.61 -2.66
N LEU A 97 1.57 8.71 -3.34
CA LEU A 97 2.49 9.85 -3.44
C LEU A 97 2.80 10.42 -2.05
N PHE A 98 1.80 10.52 -1.17
CA PHE A 98 1.97 11.01 0.20
C PHE A 98 2.70 10.00 1.09
N TRP A 99 2.51 8.71 0.86
CA TRP A 99 3.17 7.66 1.63
C TRP A 99 4.70 7.72 1.56
N PHE A 100 5.25 8.08 0.41
CA PHE A 100 6.71 8.23 0.25
C PHE A 100 7.30 9.31 1.15
N ILE A 101 6.56 10.39 1.42
CA ILE A 101 7.01 11.47 2.31
C ILE A 101 7.16 10.96 3.74
N SER A 102 6.29 10.07 4.19
CA SER A 102 6.37 9.47 5.51
C SER A 102 7.38 8.32 5.61
N LEU A 103 7.70 7.65 4.49
CA LEU A 103 8.60 6.50 4.47
C LEU A 103 10.08 6.87 4.40
N LEU A 104 10.40 7.87 3.57
CA LEU A 104 11.78 8.22 3.25
C LEU A 104 12.61 8.65 4.46
N PRO A 105 12.08 9.41 5.44
CA PRO A 105 12.82 9.70 6.68
C PRO A 105 13.21 8.44 7.48
N ASN A 106 12.38 7.39 7.49
CA ASN A 106 12.78 6.12 8.11
C ASN A 106 13.97 5.47 7.40
N VAL A 107 14.00 5.52 6.06
CA VAL A 107 15.14 5.00 5.29
C VAL A 107 16.43 5.73 5.68
N ILE A 108 16.35 7.05 5.89
CA ILE A 108 17.50 7.88 6.30
C ILE A 108 17.90 7.57 7.75
N ALA A 109 16.93 7.46 8.66
CA ALA A 109 17.20 7.10 10.06
C ALA A 109 17.88 5.73 10.16
N TYR A 110 17.38 4.72 9.46
CA TYR A 110 17.98 3.39 9.44
C TYR A 110 19.38 3.37 8.79
N ALA A 111 19.61 4.17 7.75
CA ALA A 111 20.95 4.37 7.19
C ALA A 111 21.90 5.02 8.21
N SER A 112 21.41 6.00 8.98
CA SER A 112 22.16 6.66 10.03
C SER A 112 22.58 5.66 11.12
N TYR A 113 21.63 4.87 11.63
CA TYR A 113 21.95 3.79 12.58
C TYR A 113 22.95 2.79 12.00
N ALA A 114 22.77 2.36 10.74
CA ALA A 114 23.68 1.42 10.09
C ALA A 114 25.12 1.93 10.04
N MET A 115 25.31 3.22 9.78
CA MET A 115 26.63 3.84 9.63
C MET A 115 27.24 4.28 10.97
N LEU A 116 26.43 4.91 11.82
CA LEU A 116 26.89 5.59 13.03
C LEU A 116 26.59 4.81 14.33
N GLY A 117 25.55 3.97 14.33
CA GLY A 117 25.03 3.30 15.52
C GLY A 117 24.01 4.13 16.31
N TYR A 118 23.65 5.30 15.80
CA TYR A 118 22.62 6.20 16.33
C TYR A 118 21.93 6.98 15.22
N GLU A 119 20.77 7.59 15.50
CA GLU A 119 20.08 8.46 14.57
C GLU A 119 20.73 9.84 14.53
N TYR A 120 21.13 10.28 13.35
CA TYR A 120 21.64 11.63 13.15
C TYR A 120 20.47 12.57 12.85
N ALA A 121 20.35 13.64 13.60
CA ALA A 121 19.30 14.64 13.47
C ALA A 121 19.56 15.58 12.28
N PHE A 122 19.06 15.25 11.10
CA PHE A 122 19.05 16.16 9.97
C PHE A 122 17.92 17.18 10.09
N SER A 123 18.09 18.36 9.49
CA SER A 123 16.98 19.30 9.30
C SER A 123 15.97 18.76 8.28
N PRO A 124 14.69 19.19 8.33
CA PRO A 124 13.65 18.73 7.39
C PRO A 124 14.05 18.89 5.91
N MET A 125 14.67 20.02 5.57
CA MET A 125 15.16 20.29 4.20
C MET A 125 16.24 19.32 3.76
N VAL A 126 17.25 19.05 4.61
CA VAL A 126 18.32 18.10 4.30
C VAL A 126 17.74 16.69 4.17
N THR A 127 16.83 16.29 5.06
CA THR A 127 16.09 15.03 4.98
C THR A 127 15.34 14.91 3.65
N SER A 128 14.68 15.97 3.20
CA SER A 128 13.98 15.99 1.92
C SER A 128 14.94 15.87 0.72
N MET A 129 16.10 16.55 0.75
CA MET A 129 17.09 16.43 -0.33
C MET A 129 17.68 15.01 -0.43
N ILE A 130 18.03 14.39 0.69
CA ILE A 130 18.50 13.00 0.71
C ILE A 130 17.38 12.07 0.23
N SER A 131 16.14 12.29 0.65
CA SER A 131 14.95 11.56 0.22
C SER A 131 14.76 11.57 -1.29
N ILE A 132 14.96 12.71 -1.93
CA ILE A 132 14.86 12.85 -3.41
C ILE A 132 15.87 11.93 -4.11
N VAL A 133 17.11 11.89 -3.64
CA VAL A 133 18.17 11.04 -4.23
C VAL A 133 17.82 9.55 -4.04
N LEU A 134 17.40 9.17 -2.84
CA LEU A 134 16.99 7.78 -2.55
C LEU A 134 15.78 7.36 -3.38
N PHE A 135 14.80 8.25 -3.54
CA PHE A 135 13.60 7.95 -4.32
C PHE A 135 13.89 7.88 -5.82
N ALA A 136 14.82 8.70 -6.35
CA ALA A 136 15.30 8.59 -7.73
C ALA A 136 15.96 7.22 -7.99
N ALA A 137 16.82 6.78 -7.07
CA ALA A 137 17.45 5.45 -7.15
C ALA A 137 16.42 4.32 -7.10
N ALA A 138 15.47 4.36 -6.17
CA ALA A 138 14.39 3.38 -6.08
C ALA A 138 13.51 3.35 -7.35
N THR A 139 13.16 4.53 -7.88
CA THR A 139 12.40 4.65 -9.13
C THR A 139 13.15 4.00 -10.28
N HIS A 140 14.46 4.27 -10.43
CA HIS A 140 15.26 3.64 -11.47
C HIS A 140 15.31 2.11 -11.33
N ILE A 141 15.56 1.60 -10.13
CA ILE A 141 15.67 0.15 -9.87
C ILE A 141 14.32 -0.55 -10.07
N SER A 142 13.21 0.06 -9.63
CA SER A 142 11.86 -0.51 -9.77
C SER A 142 11.46 -0.77 -11.23
N THR A 143 12.06 -0.07 -12.20
CA THR A 143 11.80 -0.29 -13.63
C THR A 143 12.39 -1.59 -14.20
N LYS A 144 13.17 -2.35 -13.39
CA LYS A 144 13.78 -3.62 -13.81
C LYS A 144 12.85 -4.83 -13.72
N GLY A 145 11.64 -4.63 -13.19
CA GLY A 145 10.53 -5.60 -13.27
C GLY A 145 10.45 -6.61 -12.12
N ALA A 146 9.44 -7.50 -12.22
CA ALA A 146 8.99 -8.38 -11.16
C ALA A 146 10.06 -9.37 -10.64
N SER A 147 10.87 -9.94 -11.51
CA SER A 147 11.90 -10.92 -11.11
C SER A 147 12.97 -10.30 -10.20
N TRP A 148 13.38 -9.07 -10.50
CA TRP A 148 14.34 -8.32 -9.68
C TRP A 148 13.73 -7.92 -8.34
N LEU A 149 12.50 -7.42 -8.36
CA LEU A 149 11.77 -7.06 -7.13
C LEU A 149 11.57 -8.28 -6.22
N GLY A 150 11.25 -9.45 -6.80
CA GLY A 150 11.11 -10.70 -6.06
C GLY A 150 12.38 -11.10 -5.31
N LYS A 151 13.55 -11.02 -5.95
CA LYS A 151 14.85 -11.34 -5.31
C LYS A 151 15.17 -10.42 -4.14
N ILE A 152 14.93 -9.11 -4.30
CA ILE A 152 15.12 -8.14 -3.21
C ILE A 152 14.16 -8.43 -2.06
N SER A 153 12.88 -8.70 -2.38
CA SER A 153 11.87 -9.02 -1.37
C SER A 153 12.18 -10.29 -0.59
N GLU A 154 12.81 -11.30 -1.21
CA GLU A 154 13.29 -12.50 -0.51
C GLU A 154 14.36 -12.16 0.53
N ILE A 155 15.35 -11.34 0.18
CA ILE A 155 16.40 -10.89 1.10
C ILE A 155 15.78 -10.10 2.27
N VAL A 156 14.87 -9.18 1.95
CA VAL A 156 14.11 -8.40 2.93
C VAL A 156 13.35 -9.31 3.88
N ALA A 157 12.61 -10.30 3.35
CA ALA A 157 11.80 -11.20 4.16
C ALA A 157 12.66 -12.01 5.14
N TYR A 158 13.77 -12.59 4.69
CA TYR A 158 14.69 -13.31 5.59
C TYR A 158 15.22 -12.41 6.71
N GLY A 159 15.69 -11.21 6.38
CA GLY A 159 16.20 -10.26 7.37
C GLY A 159 15.16 -9.85 8.40
N VAL A 160 13.95 -9.49 7.94
CA VAL A 160 12.87 -9.04 8.82
C VAL A 160 12.31 -10.18 9.67
N PHE A 161 12.16 -11.40 9.12
CA PHE A 161 11.74 -12.56 9.90
C PHE A 161 12.76 -12.91 10.99
N ALA A 162 14.06 -12.86 10.67
CA ALA A 162 15.10 -13.08 11.66
C ALA A 162 15.08 -12.02 12.77
N LEU A 163 14.99 -10.74 12.41
CA LEU A 163 14.86 -9.65 13.40
C LEU A 163 13.60 -9.82 14.25
N PHE A 164 12.47 -10.14 13.64
CA PHE A 164 11.22 -10.33 14.38
C PHE A 164 11.32 -11.51 15.34
N ALA A 165 11.95 -12.61 14.95
CA ALA A 165 12.20 -13.75 15.84
C ALA A 165 13.09 -13.35 17.03
N VAL A 166 14.19 -12.63 16.78
CA VAL A 166 15.08 -12.10 17.85
C VAL A 166 14.31 -11.16 18.79
N TYR A 167 13.50 -10.28 18.24
CA TYR A 167 12.65 -9.37 19.01
C TYR A 167 11.68 -10.11 19.93
N VAL A 168 10.93 -11.07 19.40
CA VAL A 168 9.95 -11.85 20.18
C VAL A 168 10.65 -12.71 21.24
N ILE A 169 11.73 -13.42 20.88
CA ILE A 169 12.49 -14.25 21.82
C ILE A 169 13.09 -13.38 22.93
N GLY A 170 13.74 -12.26 22.59
CA GLY A 170 14.30 -11.33 23.56
C GLY A 170 13.25 -10.76 24.52
N ALA A 171 12.08 -10.36 23.98
CA ALA A 171 10.98 -9.88 24.81
C ALA A 171 10.41 -10.96 25.74
N LEU A 172 10.25 -12.20 25.26
CA LEU A 172 9.80 -13.33 26.09
C LEU A 172 10.84 -13.69 27.16
N MET A 173 12.13 -13.60 26.86
CA MET A 173 13.19 -13.80 27.87
C MET A 173 13.13 -12.70 28.94
N ALA A 174 12.96 -11.45 28.54
CA ALA A 174 12.83 -10.34 29.47
C ALA A 174 11.59 -10.46 30.36
N LEU A 175 10.45 -10.86 29.81
CA LEU A 175 9.21 -11.06 30.57
C LEU A 175 9.29 -12.23 31.58
N ASN A 176 10.21 -13.18 31.38
CA ASN A 176 10.48 -14.28 32.33
C ASN A 176 11.70 -14.00 33.22
N GLY A 177 12.35 -12.84 33.10
CA GLY A 177 13.48 -12.41 33.93
C GLY A 177 13.01 -11.69 35.20
N ASP A 178 13.98 -11.34 36.03
CA ASP A 178 13.75 -10.67 37.32
C ASP A 178 13.43 -9.17 37.16
N THR A 179 13.84 -8.55 36.05
CA THR A 179 13.61 -7.13 35.77
C THR A 179 12.25 -6.94 35.10
N PRO A 180 11.35 -6.14 35.70
CA PRO A 180 10.03 -5.89 35.08
C PRO A 180 10.17 -5.15 33.75
N PRO A 181 9.20 -5.32 32.82
CA PRO A 181 9.14 -4.55 31.58
C PRO A 181 9.04 -3.04 31.89
N VAL A 182 9.56 -2.21 30.98
CA VAL A 182 9.54 -0.75 31.14
C VAL A 182 8.11 -0.22 31.33
N GLU A 183 7.18 -0.75 30.55
CA GLU A 183 5.75 -0.54 30.79
C GLU A 183 5.06 -1.91 31.02
N PRO A 184 4.25 -2.04 32.08
CA PRO A 184 3.61 -3.33 32.41
C PRO A 184 2.53 -3.69 31.41
N ILE A 185 2.53 -4.97 30.97
CA ILE A 185 1.48 -5.51 30.09
C ILE A 185 0.28 -5.86 30.97
N THR A 186 -0.68 -4.94 31.09
CA THR A 186 -1.90 -5.13 31.87
C THR A 186 -3.13 -5.13 30.96
N LEU A 187 -4.21 -5.75 31.42
CA LEU A 187 -5.48 -5.75 30.68
C LEU A 187 -6.00 -4.31 30.52
N GLU A 188 -5.80 -3.45 31.51
CA GLU A 188 -6.17 -2.04 31.46
C GLU A 188 -5.41 -1.31 30.32
N ALA A 189 -4.10 -1.44 30.27
CA ALA A 189 -3.25 -0.82 29.24
C ALA A 189 -3.58 -1.33 27.82
N MET A 190 -4.04 -2.60 27.70
CA MET A 190 -4.47 -3.19 26.43
C MET A 190 -5.90 -2.84 26.05
N THR A 191 -6.74 -2.35 26.97
CA THR A 191 -8.14 -2.05 26.66
C THR A 191 -8.26 -0.74 25.87
N PRO A 192 -8.70 -0.77 24.58
CA PRO A 192 -8.80 0.44 23.80
C PRO A 192 -9.94 1.32 24.26
N THR A 193 -9.68 2.61 24.47
CA THR A 193 -10.72 3.61 24.65
C THR A 193 -11.31 3.98 23.30
N ILE A 194 -12.55 3.59 23.04
CA ILE A 194 -13.23 3.88 21.76
C ILE A 194 -13.79 5.32 21.83
N ASN A 195 -13.09 6.21 21.17
CA ASN A 195 -13.48 7.61 21.00
C ASN A 195 -13.17 8.07 19.57
N TRP A 196 -13.50 9.33 19.25
CA TRP A 196 -13.32 9.88 17.91
C TRP A 196 -11.85 9.89 17.46
N ALA A 197 -10.92 10.19 18.37
CA ALA A 197 -9.48 10.15 18.08
C ALA A 197 -9.01 8.72 17.75
N THR A 198 -9.38 7.74 18.57
CA THR A 198 -9.04 6.32 18.36
C THR A 198 -9.61 5.82 17.03
N LEU A 199 -10.86 6.17 16.68
CA LEU A 199 -11.45 5.81 15.39
C LEU A 199 -10.66 6.41 14.22
N GLY A 200 -10.14 7.63 14.34
CA GLY A 200 -9.27 8.25 13.34
C GLY A 200 -7.93 7.51 13.19
N ILE A 201 -7.31 7.13 14.31
CA ILE A 201 -6.02 6.40 14.30
C ILE A 201 -6.20 4.97 13.79
N MET A 202 -7.40 4.36 13.89
CA MET A 202 -7.65 3.06 13.26
C MET A 202 -7.37 3.06 11.75
N CYS A 203 -7.43 4.22 11.06
CA CYS A 203 -6.98 4.32 9.68
C CYS A 203 -5.51 3.93 9.49
N TRP A 204 -4.64 4.24 10.47
CA TRP A 204 -3.22 3.87 10.43
C TRP A 204 -3.05 2.36 10.50
N ILE A 205 -3.85 1.69 11.32
CA ILE A 205 -3.85 0.23 11.46
C ILE A 205 -4.43 -0.43 10.20
N PHE A 206 -5.53 0.09 9.65
CA PHE A 206 -6.09 -0.42 8.40
C PHE A 206 -5.14 -0.20 7.22
N GLN A 207 -4.47 0.95 7.15
CA GLN A 207 -3.43 1.20 6.15
C GLN A 207 -2.26 0.21 6.29
N ALA A 208 -1.82 -0.06 7.54
CA ALA A 208 -0.76 -1.03 7.80
C ALA A 208 -1.11 -2.44 7.33
N ALA A 209 -2.40 -2.82 7.40
CA ALA A 209 -2.91 -4.10 6.93
C ALA A 209 -3.30 -4.09 5.44
N GLY A 210 -3.21 -2.96 4.74
CA GLY A 210 -3.42 -2.83 3.30
C GLY A 210 -2.18 -3.23 2.49
N GLY A 211 -2.35 -3.44 1.17
CA GLY A 211 -1.23 -3.68 0.26
C GLY A 211 -1.18 -5.10 -0.35
N ALA A 212 -1.99 -6.05 0.12
CA ALA A 212 -2.04 -7.39 -0.46
C ALA A 212 -2.45 -7.38 -1.94
N GLU A 213 -3.23 -6.38 -2.36
CA GLU A 213 -3.62 -6.14 -3.76
C GLU A 213 -2.45 -5.79 -4.68
N THR A 214 -1.34 -5.27 -4.14
CA THR A 214 -0.13 -5.01 -4.93
C THR A 214 0.45 -6.25 -5.56
N ALA A 215 0.37 -7.39 -4.85
CA ALA A 215 0.85 -8.68 -5.34
C ALA A 215 0.08 -9.13 -6.59
N ALA A 216 -1.19 -8.75 -6.74
CA ALA A 216 -2.00 -9.09 -7.88
C ALA A 216 -1.49 -8.50 -9.21
N ALA A 217 -0.77 -7.38 -9.15
CA ALA A 217 -0.09 -6.81 -10.32
C ALA A 217 0.95 -7.75 -10.96
N TYR A 218 1.33 -8.81 -10.26
CA TYR A 218 2.32 -9.80 -10.68
C TYR A 218 1.73 -11.20 -10.86
N LEU A 219 0.40 -11.34 -10.86
CA LEU A 219 -0.30 -12.63 -10.96
C LEU A 219 0.18 -13.48 -12.14
N ASN A 220 0.36 -12.87 -13.31
CA ASN A 220 0.79 -13.53 -14.54
C ASN A 220 2.25 -14.01 -14.50
N ASP A 221 3.04 -13.47 -13.57
CA ASP A 221 4.44 -13.82 -13.38
C ASP A 221 4.63 -14.98 -12.38
N VAL A 222 3.56 -15.49 -11.72
CA VAL A 222 3.63 -16.49 -10.65
C VAL A 222 3.69 -17.92 -11.21
N LYS A 223 4.67 -18.71 -10.76
CA LYS A 223 4.76 -20.14 -11.02
C LYS A 223 3.60 -20.89 -10.37
N GLY A 224 2.85 -21.65 -11.18
CA GLY A 224 1.65 -22.38 -10.73
C GLY A 224 0.37 -21.56 -10.75
N GLY A 225 0.42 -20.34 -11.32
CA GLY A 225 -0.75 -19.51 -11.63
C GLY A 225 -1.61 -19.16 -10.41
N GLN A 226 -2.90 -18.93 -10.66
CA GLN A 226 -3.87 -18.47 -9.68
C GLN A 226 -3.99 -19.30 -8.41
N LYS A 227 -4.01 -20.65 -8.53
CA LYS A 227 -4.12 -21.53 -7.34
C LYS A 227 -2.95 -21.34 -6.38
N SER A 228 -1.75 -21.14 -6.94
CA SER A 228 -0.55 -20.86 -6.15
C SER A 228 -0.62 -19.48 -5.51
N PHE A 229 -1.04 -18.49 -6.29
CA PHE A 229 -1.23 -17.11 -5.82
C PHE A 229 -2.18 -17.05 -4.62
N ILE A 230 -3.40 -17.61 -4.75
CA ILE A 230 -4.42 -17.60 -3.70
C ILE A 230 -3.91 -18.21 -2.39
N LYS A 231 -3.26 -19.38 -2.46
CA LYS A 231 -2.71 -20.04 -1.26
C LYS A 231 -1.66 -19.18 -0.57
N VAL A 232 -0.80 -18.55 -1.35
CA VAL A 232 0.31 -17.73 -0.82
C VAL A 232 -0.19 -16.45 -0.18
N ILE A 233 -1.13 -15.73 -0.80
CA ILE A 233 -1.62 -14.48 -0.21
C ILE A 233 -2.44 -14.71 1.07
N ILE A 234 -3.18 -15.82 1.16
CA ILE A 234 -3.89 -16.20 2.39
C ILE A 234 -2.88 -16.51 3.51
N ALA A 235 -1.85 -17.30 3.21
CA ALA A 235 -0.80 -17.60 4.18
C ALA A 235 -0.07 -16.32 4.62
N ALA A 236 0.24 -15.41 3.68
CA ALA A 236 0.82 -14.10 3.98
C ALA A 236 -0.07 -13.28 4.92
N GLY A 237 -1.38 -13.25 4.66
CA GLY A 237 -2.33 -12.52 5.50
C GLY A 237 -2.31 -12.98 6.95
N VAL A 238 -2.33 -14.30 7.19
CA VAL A 238 -2.26 -14.88 8.54
C VAL A 238 -0.93 -14.57 9.22
N ILE A 239 0.19 -14.77 8.51
CA ILE A 239 1.54 -14.52 9.06
C ILE A 239 1.68 -13.03 9.44
N ILE A 240 1.37 -12.12 8.53
CA ILE A 240 1.53 -10.67 8.72
C ILE A 240 0.64 -10.16 9.85
N GLY A 241 -0.64 -10.58 9.87
CA GLY A 241 -1.56 -10.18 10.92
C GLY A 241 -1.11 -10.65 12.30
N SER A 242 -0.60 -11.88 12.40
CA SER A 242 -0.03 -12.41 13.65
C SER A 242 1.21 -11.61 14.09
N MET A 243 2.09 -11.26 13.14
CA MET A 243 3.29 -10.46 13.44
C MET A 243 2.93 -9.05 13.92
N TYR A 244 1.94 -8.39 13.34
CA TYR A 244 1.49 -7.09 13.82
C TYR A 244 0.91 -7.18 15.24
N ALA A 245 0.02 -8.13 15.52
CA ALA A 245 -0.60 -8.28 16.83
C ALA A 245 0.44 -8.62 17.93
N ILE A 246 1.30 -9.61 17.69
CA ILE A 246 2.35 -10.03 18.64
C ILE A 246 3.37 -8.91 18.80
N GLY A 247 3.83 -8.32 17.68
CA GLY A 247 4.82 -7.26 17.71
C GLY A 247 4.35 -6.06 18.52
N SER A 248 3.11 -5.63 18.34
CA SER A 248 2.54 -4.48 19.06
C SER A 248 2.37 -4.73 20.57
N LEU A 249 2.16 -5.99 20.98
CA LEU A 249 2.07 -6.35 22.40
C LEU A 249 3.41 -6.18 23.13
N LEU A 250 4.53 -6.36 22.44
CA LEU A 250 5.85 -6.44 23.04
C LEU A 250 6.67 -5.14 22.96
N VAL A 251 6.13 -4.06 22.36
CA VAL A 251 6.86 -2.81 22.10
C VAL A 251 7.46 -2.22 23.37
N ASN A 252 6.66 -2.11 24.41
CA ASN A 252 7.04 -1.39 25.62
C ASN A 252 7.74 -2.27 26.69
N VAL A 253 8.24 -3.45 26.29
CA VAL A 253 9.06 -4.29 27.17
C VAL A 253 10.42 -3.63 27.46
N PHE A 254 11.03 -2.98 26.45
CA PHE A 254 12.37 -2.43 26.55
C PHE A 254 12.46 -0.90 26.51
N VAL A 255 11.43 -0.22 26.00
CA VAL A 255 11.40 1.24 25.82
C VAL A 255 10.04 1.80 26.18
N ALA A 256 10.02 2.91 26.92
CA ALA A 256 8.76 3.59 27.21
C ALA A 256 8.16 4.20 25.95
N ARG A 257 6.82 4.26 25.90
CA ARG A 257 6.08 4.86 24.78
C ARG A 257 6.55 6.28 24.44
N GLY A 258 6.82 7.09 25.48
CA GLY A 258 7.24 8.50 25.33
C GLY A 258 8.63 8.70 24.75
N ASP A 259 9.47 7.65 24.74
CA ASP A 259 10.84 7.71 24.24
C ASP A 259 10.98 7.17 22.81
N LEU A 260 9.87 6.72 22.20
CA LEU A 260 9.86 6.20 20.84
C LEU A 260 9.68 7.32 19.80
N SER A 261 10.49 7.24 18.74
CA SER A 261 10.38 8.15 17.58
C SER A 261 9.68 7.50 16.39
N TYR A 262 9.02 8.32 15.53
CA TYR A 262 8.44 7.84 14.28
C TYR A 262 9.51 7.38 13.27
N SER A 263 10.73 7.95 13.33
CA SER A 263 11.83 7.66 12.41
C SER A 263 12.63 6.43 12.78
N GLY A 264 13.09 6.34 14.03
CA GLY A 264 14.02 5.33 14.52
C GLY A 264 13.44 4.26 15.43
N GLY A 265 12.18 4.42 15.88
CA GLY A 265 11.62 3.70 17.03
C GLY A 265 11.82 2.18 17.05
N MET A 266 11.82 1.51 15.88
CA MET A 266 12.11 0.08 15.86
C MET A 266 13.56 -0.24 16.22
N VAL A 267 14.52 0.59 15.82
CA VAL A 267 15.93 0.44 16.24
C VAL A 267 16.08 0.78 17.73
N GLU A 268 15.33 1.78 18.21
CA GLU A 268 15.30 2.17 19.63
C GLU A 268 14.86 1.01 20.53
N ILE A 269 13.86 0.21 20.10
CA ILE A 269 13.45 -1.01 20.81
C ILE A 269 14.61 -2.01 20.89
N PHE A 270 15.36 -2.24 19.81
CA PHE A 270 16.50 -3.16 19.80
C PHE A 270 17.70 -2.63 20.60
N THR A 271 17.94 -1.32 20.63
CA THR A 271 18.97 -0.72 21.47
C THR A 271 18.56 -0.76 22.95
N GLY A 272 17.27 -0.57 23.27
CA GLY A 272 16.74 -0.82 24.61
C GLY A 272 16.90 -2.28 25.05
N MET A 273 16.61 -3.22 24.14
CA MET A 273 16.86 -4.65 24.38
C MET A 273 18.36 -4.93 24.60
N ALA A 274 19.24 -4.27 23.84
CA ALA A 274 20.69 -4.40 24.04
C ALA A 274 21.12 -3.94 25.43
N HIS A 275 20.60 -2.82 25.93
CA HIS A 275 20.85 -2.36 27.29
C HIS A 275 20.36 -3.36 28.35
N TYR A 276 19.16 -3.94 28.12
CA TYR A 276 18.61 -4.94 29.05
C TYR A 276 19.49 -6.19 29.17
N PHE A 277 20.14 -6.62 28.09
CA PHE A 277 21.01 -7.80 28.06
C PHE A 277 22.52 -7.48 28.14
N ASP A 278 22.90 -6.29 28.58
CA ASP A 278 24.31 -5.83 28.70
C ASP A 278 25.11 -5.95 27.39
N LEU A 279 24.44 -5.74 26.25
CA LEU A 279 25.03 -5.73 24.91
C LEU A 279 25.39 -4.30 24.47
N SER A 280 26.32 -4.18 23.54
CA SER A 280 26.66 -2.87 22.95
C SER A 280 25.49 -2.31 22.10
N ALA A 281 24.77 -1.33 22.64
CA ALA A 281 23.65 -0.70 21.93
C ALA A 281 24.04 -0.08 20.57
N PRO A 282 25.20 0.62 20.41
CA PRO A 282 25.61 1.12 19.09
C PRO A 282 25.89 0.00 18.09
N LEU A 283 26.43 -1.14 18.52
CA LEU A 283 26.69 -2.28 17.66
C LEU A 283 25.38 -2.94 17.21
N VAL A 284 24.44 -3.17 18.14
CA VAL A 284 23.10 -3.69 17.84
C VAL A 284 22.36 -2.71 16.92
N GLY A 285 22.41 -1.41 17.19
CA GLY A 285 21.82 -0.37 16.35
C GLY A 285 22.32 -0.42 14.90
N ARG A 286 23.63 -0.65 14.68
CA ARG A 286 24.20 -0.82 13.33
C ARG A 286 23.65 -2.05 12.62
N PHE A 287 23.63 -3.20 13.26
CA PHE A 287 23.12 -4.43 12.65
C PHE A 287 21.65 -4.33 12.30
N VAL A 288 20.83 -3.86 13.23
CA VAL A 288 19.40 -3.67 13.01
C VAL A 288 19.16 -2.60 11.95
N GLY A 289 19.90 -1.49 12.00
CA GLY A 289 19.84 -0.41 11.02
C GLY A 289 20.12 -0.90 9.60
N ILE A 290 21.12 -1.75 9.39
CA ILE A 290 21.43 -2.34 8.08
C ILE A 290 20.23 -3.15 7.55
N ILE A 291 19.70 -4.05 8.38
CA ILE A 291 18.59 -4.93 7.97
C ILE A 291 17.34 -4.10 7.66
N LEU A 292 17.00 -3.14 8.52
CA LEU A 292 15.83 -2.29 8.35
C LEU A 292 15.99 -1.30 7.17
N PHE A 293 17.20 -0.79 6.93
CA PHE A 293 17.48 0.02 5.73
C PHE A 293 17.20 -0.76 4.45
N ILE A 294 17.72 -1.99 4.34
CA ILE A 294 17.48 -2.87 3.19
C ILE A 294 16.00 -3.19 3.06
N ALA A 295 15.32 -3.48 4.18
CA ALA A 295 13.90 -3.79 4.21
C ALA A 295 13.04 -2.61 3.73
N MET A 296 13.29 -1.41 4.24
CA MET A 296 12.54 -0.20 3.87
C MET A 296 12.80 0.23 2.44
N PHE A 297 14.04 0.12 1.98
CA PHE A 297 14.38 0.41 0.59
C PHE A 297 13.72 -0.60 -0.36
N GLY A 298 13.66 -1.88 0.02
CA GLY A 298 12.93 -2.92 -0.71
C GLY A 298 11.42 -2.66 -0.78
N ALA A 299 10.79 -2.32 0.34
CA ALA A 299 9.38 -1.94 0.39
C ALA A 299 9.11 -0.71 -0.49
N MET A 300 9.97 0.31 -0.43
CA MET A 300 9.88 1.51 -1.26
C MET A 300 9.90 1.16 -2.75
N MET A 301 10.75 0.24 -3.20
CA MET A 301 10.78 -0.20 -4.60
C MET A 301 9.49 -0.90 -5.02
N MET A 302 8.91 -1.76 -4.15
CA MET A 302 7.61 -2.40 -4.43
C MET A 302 6.50 -1.37 -4.61
N TRP A 303 6.39 -0.42 -3.69
CA TRP A 303 5.38 0.63 -3.73
C TRP A 303 5.62 1.66 -4.84
N THR A 304 6.86 1.82 -5.31
CA THR A 304 7.16 2.63 -6.50
C THR A 304 6.65 1.96 -7.78
N ALA A 305 6.78 0.63 -7.89
CA ALA A 305 6.44 -0.10 -9.11
C ALA A 305 4.95 -0.47 -9.21
N ALA A 306 4.37 -1.03 -8.12
CA ALA A 306 3.04 -1.64 -8.17
C ALA A 306 1.90 -0.65 -8.45
N PRO A 307 1.78 0.51 -7.77
CA PRO A 307 0.72 1.48 -8.06
C PRO A 307 0.79 2.05 -9.48
N VAL A 308 2.02 2.28 -9.98
CA VAL A 308 2.23 2.73 -11.36
C VAL A 308 1.77 1.67 -12.35
N LYS A 309 2.12 0.39 -12.12
CA LYS A 309 1.66 -0.72 -12.97
C LYS A 309 0.14 -0.84 -12.90
N ILE A 310 -0.46 -0.84 -11.70
CA ILE A 310 -1.91 -0.96 -11.50
C ILE A 310 -2.68 0.12 -12.26
N HIS A 311 -2.24 1.39 -12.20
CA HIS A 311 -2.98 2.47 -12.86
C HIS A 311 -2.68 2.55 -14.36
N PHE A 312 -1.39 2.53 -14.77
CA PHE A 312 -1.00 2.88 -16.14
C PHE A 312 -0.97 1.71 -17.13
N SER A 313 -1.10 0.44 -16.67
CA SER A 313 -1.06 -0.72 -17.60
C SER A 313 -2.40 -1.03 -18.25
N GLU A 314 -3.51 -0.81 -17.54
CA GLU A 314 -4.84 -1.30 -17.94
C GLU A 314 -5.83 -0.20 -18.36
N ILE A 315 -5.50 1.06 -18.10
CA ILE A 315 -6.37 2.17 -18.52
C ILE A 315 -6.48 2.25 -20.03
N PRO A 316 -7.55 2.84 -20.58
CA PRO A 316 -7.74 2.99 -22.02
C PRO A 316 -6.54 3.68 -22.68
N LYS A 317 -6.04 3.11 -23.78
CA LYS A 317 -4.89 3.66 -24.52
C LYS A 317 -5.16 5.11 -24.94
N GLY A 318 -4.18 5.97 -24.76
CA GLY A 318 -4.29 7.38 -25.15
C GLY A 318 -4.84 8.33 -24.07
N VAL A 319 -5.30 7.84 -22.90
CA VAL A 319 -5.76 8.71 -21.80
C VAL A 319 -4.67 9.69 -21.37
N TYR A 320 -3.43 9.22 -21.21
CA TYR A 320 -2.25 10.05 -20.91
C TYR A 320 -1.25 10.14 -22.06
N GLY A 321 -1.69 9.81 -23.27
CA GLY A 321 -0.84 9.62 -24.43
C GLY A 321 -0.15 8.25 -24.48
N GLU A 322 0.07 7.72 -25.67
CA GLU A 322 0.56 6.35 -25.87
C GLU A 322 1.92 6.06 -25.19
N LYS A 323 2.84 7.04 -25.24
CA LYS A 323 4.18 6.88 -24.67
C LYS A 323 4.20 6.71 -23.15
N THR A 324 3.19 7.22 -22.42
CA THR A 324 3.14 7.15 -20.95
C THR A 324 2.72 5.78 -20.45
N THR A 325 1.85 5.11 -21.19
CA THR A 325 1.35 3.76 -20.89
C THR A 325 2.16 2.66 -21.56
N GLN A 326 3.19 3.02 -22.35
CA GLN A 326 4.05 2.06 -23.01
C GLN A 326 4.90 1.31 -21.99
N LEU A 327 4.77 -0.02 -22.00
CA LEU A 327 5.54 -0.91 -21.13
C LEU A 327 6.94 -1.16 -21.73
N ASN A 328 7.96 -1.20 -20.88
CA ASN A 328 9.30 -1.65 -21.26
C ASN A 328 9.34 -3.17 -21.39
N LYS A 329 10.52 -3.73 -21.74
CA LYS A 329 10.75 -5.18 -21.85
C LYS A 329 10.46 -5.97 -20.56
N HIS A 330 10.33 -5.30 -19.43
CA HIS A 330 10.05 -5.87 -18.12
C HIS A 330 8.59 -5.66 -17.67
N GLY A 331 7.71 -5.14 -18.54
CA GLY A 331 6.30 -4.92 -18.24
C GLY A 331 6.04 -3.72 -17.30
N VAL A 332 6.92 -2.72 -17.29
CA VAL A 332 6.81 -1.53 -16.44
C VAL A 332 6.63 -0.26 -17.29
N PRO A 333 5.66 0.63 -17.01
CA PRO A 333 5.47 1.90 -17.69
C PRO A 333 6.47 2.95 -17.15
N VAL A 334 7.69 2.94 -17.67
CA VAL A 334 8.84 3.73 -17.17
C VAL A 334 8.55 5.22 -17.11
N ARG A 335 7.88 5.76 -18.15
CA ARG A 335 7.56 7.20 -18.19
C ARG A 335 6.62 7.60 -17.05
N ALA A 336 5.64 6.77 -16.74
CA ALA A 336 4.73 6.99 -15.62
C ALA A 336 5.45 6.91 -14.26
N ALA A 337 6.42 6.00 -14.11
CA ALA A 337 7.25 5.93 -12.90
C ALA A 337 8.06 7.23 -12.68
N TRP A 338 8.62 7.84 -13.74
CA TRP A 338 9.30 9.12 -13.62
C TRP A 338 8.35 10.32 -13.41
N TRP A 339 7.11 10.26 -13.88
CA TRP A 339 6.09 11.24 -13.49
C TRP A 339 5.78 11.17 -12.00
N GLN A 340 5.61 9.93 -11.47
CA GLN A 340 5.44 9.73 -10.03
C GLN A 340 6.60 10.36 -9.25
N PHE A 341 7.84 10.13 -9.69
CA PHE A 341 9.02 10.77 -9.10
C PHE A 341 8.90 12.29 -9.09
N GLY A 342 8.51 12.92 -10.20
CA GLY A 342 8.33 14.37 -10.30
C GLY A 342 7.31 14.92 -9.30
N PHE A 343 6.17 14.24 -9.11
CA PHE A 343 5.18 14.64 -8.12
C PHE A 343 5.72 14.52 -6.68
N VAL A 344 6.34 13.40 -6.35
CA VAL A 344 6.93 13.18 -5.01
C VAL A 344 8.06 14.17 -4.73
N LEU A 345 8.88 14.50 -5.72
CA LEU A 345 9.93 15.52 -5.60
C LEU A 345 9.37 16.87 -5.16
N VAL A 346 8.31 17.36 -5.84
CA VAL A 346 7.66 18.63 -5.48
C VAL A 346 7.10 18.57 -4.06
N MET A 347 6.46 17.46 -3.68
CA MET A 347 5.88 17.25 -2.35
C MET A 347 6.98 17.20 -1.27
N LEU A 348 8.10 16.53 -1.51
CA LEU A 348 9.24 16.48 -0.58
C LEU A 348 9.83 17.86 -0.33
N ILE A 349 10.02 18.66 -1.40
CA ILE A 349 10.51 20.04 -1.28
C ILE A 349 9.53 20.88 -0.46
N ALA A 350 8.22 20.83 -0.80
CA ALA A 350 7.20 21.60 -0.10
C ALA A 350 7.13 21.25 1.40
N ASN A 351 7.19 19.93 1.72
CA ASN A 351 7.14 19.46 3.10
C ASN A 351 8.42 19.81 3.88
N GLY A 352 9.59 19.75 3.24
CA GLY A 352 10.85 20.16 3.86
C GLY A 352 10.92 21.65 4.22
N PHE A 353 10.26 22.51 3.44
CA PHE A 353 10.14 23.95 3.76
C PHE A 353 9.04 24.24 4.79
N GLY A 354 7.97 23.44 4.82
CA GLY A 354 6.78 23.70 5.63
C GLY A 354 6.80 23.09 7.04
N SER A 355 7.80 22.30 7.40
CA SER A 355 7.87 21.58 8.69
C SER A 355 9.01 22.10 9.55
N GLU A 356 8.75 22.26 10.87
CA GLU A 356 9.77 22.67 11.85
C GLU A 356 10.68 21.51 12.28
N SER A 357 10.17 20.28 12.24
CA SER A 357 10.92 19.07 12.60
C SER A 357 10.62 17.89 11.65
N VAL A 358 11.53 16.90 11.62
CA VAL A 358 11.31 15.66 10.86
C VAL A 358 10.13 14.86 11.43
N GLN A 359 9.92 14.90 12.74
CA GLN A 359 8.79 14.22 13.39
C GLN A 359 7.44 14.83 12.95
N GLU A 360 7.34 16.16 12.89
CA GLU A 360 6.16 16.87 12.37
C GLU A 360 5.93 16.55 10.88
N MET A 361 7.00 16.58 10.09
CA MET A 361 6.97 16.21 8.67
C MET A 361 6.38 14.81 8.48
N MET A 362 6.82 13.84 9.30
CA MET A 362 6.37 12.44 9.23
C MET A 362 4.93 12.29 9.73
N SER A 363 4.58 12.83 10.89
CA SER A 363 3.24 12.69 11.46
C SER A 363 2.17 13.29 10.55
N THR A 364 2.44 14.47 9.97
CA THR A 364 1.55 15.11 8.98
C THR A 364 1.37 14.22 7.74
N ALA A 365 2.46 13.69 7.20
CA ALA A 365 2.40 12.81 6.03
C ALA A 365 1.70 11.47 6.33
N ILE A 366 1.91 10.89 7.51
CA ILE A 366 1.23 9.66 7.94
C ILE A 366 -0.28 9.92 8.06
N ASN A 367 -0.70 11.00 8.72
CA ASN A 367 -2.11 11.35 8.87
C ASN A 367 -2.82 11.54 7.52
N LEU A 368 -2.20 12.31 6.62
CA LEU A 368 -2.75 12.57 5.28
C LEU A 368 -2.85 11.27 4.46
N THR A 369 -1.84 10.41 4.54
CA THR A 369 -1.81 9.12 3.83
C THR A 369 -2.85 8.17 4.41
N ALA A 370 -2.93 8.04 5.74
CA ALA A 370 -3.78 7.04 6.39
C ALA A 370 -5.26 7.23 6.05
N GLY A 371 -5.77 8.46 6.15
CA GLY A 371 -7.16 8.75 5.79
C GLY A 371 -7.46 8.50 4.32
N THR A 372 -6.59 8.99 3.42
CA THR A 372 -6.79 8.86 1.98
C THR A 372 -6.57 7.43 1.47
N ALA A 373 -5.69 6.65 2.11
CA ALA A 373 -5.43 5.26 1.75
C ALA A 373 -6.62 4.32 1.93
N MET A 374 -7.68 4.74 2.62
CA MET A 374 -8.92 3.98 2.73
C MET A 374 -9.76 4.01 1.44
N LEU A 375 -9.57 5.02 0.58
CA LEU A 375 -10.38 5.18 -0.64
C LEU A 375 -10.23 4.02 -1.64
N PRO A 376 -9.04 3.56 -2.03
CA PRO A 376 -8.91 2.45 -2.98
C PRO A 376 -9.52 1.13 -2.49
N PRO A 377 -9.29 0.66 -1.25
CA PRO A 377 -9.99 -0.49 -0.70
C PRO A 377 -11.52 -0.35 -0.71
N ILE A 378 -12.07 0.85 -0.44
CA ILE A 378 -13.51 1.09 -0.54
C ILE A 378 -14.00 0.82 -1.98
N PHE A 379 -13.28 1.29 -3.02
CA PHE A 379 -13.63 0.98 -4.41
C PHE A 379 -13.62 -0.52 -4.70
N ILE A 380 -12.62 -1.26 -4.19
CA ILE A 380 -12.55 -2.73 -4.33
C ILE A 380 -13.73 -3.39 -3.61
N MET A 381 -14.06 -2.96 -2.39
CA MET A 381 -15.17 -3.52 -1.61
C MET A 381 -16.53 -3.22 -2.23
N VAL A 382 -16.76 -2.02 -2.75
CA VAL A 382 -17.98 -1.67 -3.48
C VAL A 382 -18.08 -2.49 -4.78
N ALA A 383 -16.98 -2.64 -5.50
CA ALA A 383 -16.92 -3.49 -6.69
C ALA A 383 -17.25 -4.95 -6.35
N TYR A 384 -16.70 -5.46 -5.23
CA TYR A 384 -17.00 -6.82 -4.76
C TYR A 384 -18.47 -6.99 -4.36
N PHE A 385 -19.05 -6.02 -3.65
CA PHE A 385 -20.48 -6.05 -3.32
C PHE A 385 -21.34 -6.16 -4.57
N VAL A 386 -21.09 -5.31 -5.59
CA VAL A 386 -21.85 -5.33 -6.85
C VAL A 386 -21.54 -6.59 -7.66
N PHE A 387 -20.31 -7.10 -7.63
CA PHE A 387 -19.94 -8.37 -8.26
C PHE A 387 -20.74 -9.54 -7.66
N ARG A 388 -20.82 -9.63 -6.34
CA ARG A 388 -21.64 -10.66 -5.64
C ARG A 388 -23.14 -10.47 -5.88
N LEU A 389 -23.56 -9.22 -6.07
CA LEU A 389 -24.98 -8.92 -6.34
C LEU A 389 -25.42 -9.29 -7.76
N LYS A 390 -24.60 -9.00 -8.78
CA LYS A 390 -24.98 -9.09 -10.19
C LYS A 390 -24.28 -10.22 -10.96
N HIS A 391 -23.13 -10.68 -10.52
CA HIS A 391 -22.25 -11.61 -11.23
C HIS A 391 -21.86 -12.83 -10.38
N ASP A 392 -22.72 -13.24 -9.42
CA ASP A 392 -22.42 -14.35 -8.51
C ASP A 392 -22.27 -15.70 -9.21
N ASP A 393 -22.81 -15.84 -10.44
CA ASP A 393 -22.72 -17.06 -11.25
C ASP A 393 -21.39 -17.19 -12.01
N THR A 394 -20.52 -16.14 -11.99
CA THR A 394 -19.22 -16.19 -12.66
C THR A 394 -18.40 -17.36 -12.10
N PRO A 395 -17.89 -18.26 -12.98
CA PRO A 395 -17.07 -19.40 -12.57
C PRO A 395 -15.78 -18.94 -11.87
N ARG A 396 -15.51 -19.47 -10.68
CA ARG A 396 -14.31 -19.16 -9.90
C ARG A 396 -13.92 -20.30 -8.98
N ASP A 397 -12.61 -20.50 -8.82
CA ASP A 397 -12.04 -21.59 -8.01
C ASP A 397 -12.07 -21.28 -6.49
N PHE A 398 -12.18 -20.02 -6.11
CA PHE A 398 -12.25 -19.57 -4.72
C PHE A 398 -13.45 -18.65 -4.51
N ARG A 399 -14.14 -18.84 -3.38
CA ARG A 399 -15.33 -18.08 -2.99
C ARG A 399 -15.30 -17.77 -1.49
N MET A 400 -15.48 -16.52 -1.11
CA MET A 400 -15.58 -16.12 0.31
C MET A 400 -17.00 -16.42 0.83
N GLY A 401 -17.24 -17.65 1.18
CA GLY A 401 -18.51 -18.10 1.77
C GLY A 401 -19.74 -17.90 0.85
N SER A 402 -20.92 -17.84 1.46
CA SER A 402 -22.18 -17.61 0.75
C SER A 402 -22.27 -16.17 0.21
N ARG A 403 -23.17 -15.94 -0.75
CA ARG A 403 -23.42 -14.59 -1.30
C ARG A 403 -23.76 -13.57 -0.21
N MET A 404 -24.69 -13.95 0.70
CA MET A 404 -25.11 -13.06 1.79
C MET A 404 -23.98 -12.79 2.79
N PHE A 405 -23.16 -13.79 3.10
CA PHE A 405 -22.01 -13.63 3.98
C PHE A 405 -21.00 -12.63 3.37
N GLY A 406 -20.60 -12.83 2.11
CA GLY A 406 -19.66 -11.93 1.43
C GLY A 406 -20.16 -10.48 1.35
N MET A 407 -21.43 -10.30 0.97
CA MET A 407 -22.05 -8.96 0.91
C MET A 407 -22.16 -8.31 2.29
N GLY A 408 -22.60 -9.07 3.32
CA GLY A 408 -22.71 -8.56 4.69
C GLY A 408 -21.37 -8.13 5.26
N MET A 409 -20.34 -8.97 5.12
CA MET A 409 -18.98 -8.67 5.58
C MET A 409 -18.46 -7.38 4.94
N VAL A 410 -18.59 -7.25 3.63
CA VAL A 410 -18.12 -6.06 2.91
C VAL A 410 -18.90 -4.80 3.30
N SER A 411 -20.21 -4.91 3.52
CA SER A 411 -21.01 -3.76 3.99
C SER A 411 -20.54 -3.24 5.35
N VAL A 412 -20.25 -4.13 6.29
CA VAL A 412 -19.71 -3.77 7.60
C VAL A 412 -18.35 -3.09 7.45
N LEU A 413 -17.46 -3.64 6.61
CA LEU A 413 -16.14 -3.05 6.36
C LEU A 413 -16.22 -1.66 5.75
N ILE A 414 -17.10 -1.44 4.77
CA ILE A 414 -17.30 -0.13 4.16
C ILE A 414 -17.73 0.91 5.21
N VAL A 415 -18.66 0.54 6.11
CA VAL A 415 -19.11 1.43 7.19
C VAL A 415 -17.96 1.77 8.14
N ILE A 416 -17.20 0.75 8.60
CA ILE A 416 -16.04 0.95 9.47
C ILE A 416 -15.03 1.89 8.80
N PHE A 417 -14.74 1.69 7.52
CA PHE A 417 -13.78 2.53 6.78
C PHE A 417 -14.26 3.97 6.62
N ILE A 418 -15.54 4.19 6.30
CA ILE A 418 -16.11 5.52 6.17
C ILE A 418 -16.04 6.26 7.52
N VAL A 419 -16.40 5.59 8.63
CA VAL A 419 -16.34 6.17 9.98
C VAL A 419 -14.90 6.52 10.35
N SER A 420 -13.96 5.59 10.20
CA SER A 420 -12.55 5.82 10.53
C SER A 420 -11.93 6.90 9.64
N MET A 421 -12.21 6.90 8.34
CA MET A 421 -11.74 7.92 7.40
C MET A 421 -12.28 9.31 7.78
N THR A 422 -13.55 9.41 8.16
CA THR A 422 -14.15 10.68 8.60
C THR A 422 -13.50 11.16 9.89
N ALA A 423 -13.29 10.27 10.85
CA ALA A 423 -12.62 10.60 12.10
C ALA A 423 -11.15 11.02 11.89
N SER A 424 -10.43 10.38 10.98
CA SER A 424 -9.06 10.74 10.59
C SER A 424 -9.01 12.11 9.87
N ALA A 425 -10.01 12.40 9.03
CA ALA A 425 -10.09 13.68 8.32
C ALA A 425 -10.39 14.88 9.25
N PHE A 426 -11.08 14.65 10.36
CA PHE A 426 -11.50 15.66 11.31
C PHE A 426 -11.06 15.32 12.74
N PRO A 427 -9.74 15.34 13.03
CA PRO A 427 -9.22 14.99 14.35
C PRO A 427 -9.66 15.99 15.42
N PRO A 428 -9.86 15.56 16.68
CA PRO A 428 -10.27 16.44 17.78
C PRO A 428 -9.24 17.55 18.01
N GLY A 429 -9.72 18.75 18.34
CA GLY A 429 -8.87 19.90 18.66
C GLY A 429 -8.27 20.63 17.46
N VAL A 430 -8.49 20.14 16.24
CA VAL A 430 -8.09 20.83 15.01
C VAL A 430 -9.27 21.61 14.45
N ASP A 431 -9.02 22.86 14.02
CA ASP A 431 -10.04 23.67 13.36
C ASP A 431 -10.61 22.95 12.13
N LEU A 432 -11.95 22.90 12.03
CA LEU A 432 -12.66 22.14 11.01
C LEU A 432 -12.34 22.60 9.57
N VAL A 433 -12.14 23.91 9.38
CA VAL A 433 -11.82 24.46 8.06
C VAL A 433 -10.40 24.06 7.67
N LYS A 434 -9.44 24.18 8.60
CA LYS A 434 -8.06 23.75 8.39
C LYS A 434 -8.01 22.24 8.13
N ALA A 435 -8.69 21.43 8.92
CA ALA A 435 -8.77 19.97 8.73
C ALA A 435 -9.36 19.61 7.36
N PHE A 436 -10.44 20.27 6.94
CA PHE A 436 -11.05 20.05 5.63
C PHE A 436 -10.08 20.37 4.49
N PHE A 437 -9.41 21.52 4.51
CA PHE A 437 -8.49 21.90 3.44
C PHE A 437 -7.28 20.96 3.35
N ILE A 438 -6.73 20.52 4.46
CA ILE A 438 -5.55 19.62 4.46
C ILE A 438 -5.96 18.20 4.05
N ASN A 439 -6.98 17.62 4.68
CA ASN A 439 -7.26 16.18 4.59
C ASN A 439 -8.26 15.82 3.47
N VAL A 440 -9.17 16.73 3.09
CA VAL A 440 -10.27 16.43 2.18
C VAL A 440 -10.14 17.18 0.86
N PHE A 441 -9.95 18.50 0.90
CA PHE A 441 -10.04 19.38 -0.26
C PHE A 441 -9.06 18.99 -1.38
N MET A 442 -7.79 18.80 -1.04
CA MET A 442 -6.77 18.43 -2.03
C MET A 442 -7.09 17.11 -2.72
N THR A 443 -7.47 16.09 -1.94
CA THR A 443 -7.86 14.78 -2.48
C THR A 443 -9.10 14.89 -3.37
N ALA A 444 -10.12 15.66 -2.94
CA ALA A 444 -11.33 15.88 -3.72
C ALA A 444 -11.07 16.63 -5.03
N VAL A 445 -10.19 17.64 -5.02
CA VAL A 445 -9.80 18.37 -6.23
C VAL A 445 -9.10 17.44 -7.24
N PHE A 446 -8.11 16.66 -6.80
CA PHE A 446 -7.40 15.75 -7.70
C PHE A 446 -8.31 14.63 -8.21
N ALA A 447 -9.18 14.07 -7.36
CA ALA A 447 -10.18 13.09 -7.78
C ALA A 447 -11.17 13.70 -8.79
N GLY A 448 -11.63 14.93 -8.56
CA GLY A 448 -12.50 15.67 -9.49
C GLY A 448 -11.82 15.93 -10.83
N LEU A 449 -10.57 16.35 -10.84
CA LEU A 449 -9.80 16.54 -12.08
C LEU A 449 -9.62 15.23 -12.84
N ALA A 450 -9.29 14.13 -12.15
CA ALA A 450 -9.18 12.80 -12.75
C ALA A 450 -10.51 12.33 -13.36
N TYR A 451 -11.64 12.54 -12.66
CA TYR A 451 -12.97 12.21 -13.17
C TYR A 451 -13.34 13.03 -14.41
N LEU A 452 -13.06 14.33 -14.41
CA LEU A 452 -13.28 15.20 -15.56
C LEU A 452 -12.41 14.78 -16.76
N TRP A 453 -11.17 14.37 -16.50
CA TRP A 453 -10.24 13.92 -17.52
C TRP A 453 -10.75 12.66 -18.23
N ILE A 454 -11.08 11.60 -17.49
CA ILE A 454 -11.60 10.36 -18.10
C ILE A 454 -12.95 10.58 -18.79
N SER A 455 -13.81 11.42 -18.22
CA SER A 455 -15.10 11.73 -18.82
C SER A 455 -14.98 12.47 -20.16
N ARG A 456 -14.00 13.39 -20.27
CA ARG A 456 -13.70 14.07 -21.54
C ARG A 456 -13.10 13.11 -22.57
N PHE A 457 -12.21 12.22 -22.13
CA PHE A 457 -11.60 11.21 -22.99
C PHE A 457 -12.66 10.29 -23.60
N GLU A 458 -13.57 9.74 -22.82
CA GLU A 458 -14.64 8.86 -23.30
C GLU A 458 -15.59 9.58 -24.26
N LYS A 459 -15.96 10.84 -23.96
CA LYS A 459 -16.78 11.65 -24.88
C LYS A 459 -16.10 11.86 -26.24
N LYS A 460 -14.78 12.08 -26.23
CA LYS A 460 -13.99 12.23 -27.47
C LYS A 460 -13.92 10.91 -28.25
N ALA A 461 -13.66 9.80 -27.57
CA ALA A 461 -13.60 8.47 -28.18
C ALA A 461 -14.93 8.07 -28.82
N ALA A 462 -16.06 8.33 -28.15
CA ALA A 462 -17.40 8.08 -28.67
C ALA A 462 -17.69 8.91 -29.95
N LYS A 463 -17.30 10.18 -29.98
CA LYS A 463 -17.48 11.02 -31.20
C LYS A 463 -16.65 10.51 -32.38
N THR A 464 -15.43 10.04 -32.13
CA THR A 464 -14.55 9.51 -33.20
C THR A 464 -15.11 8.20 -33.76
N SER A 465 -15.64 7.31 -32.93
CA SER A 465 -16.27 6.05 -33.40
C SER A 465 -17.52 6.30 -34.23
N THR A 466 -18.34 7.29 -33.87
CA THR A 466 -19.54 7.65 -34.63
C THR A 466 -19.18 8.24 -36.01
N SER A 467 -18.16 9.09 -36.10
CA SER A 467 -17.69 9.67 -37.36
C SER A 467 -17.11 8.62 -38.30
N THR A 468 -16.42 7.61 -37.78
CA THR A 468 -15.85 6.51 -38.59
C THR A 468 -16.95 5.59 -39.14
N SER A 469 -18.00 5.29 -38.36
CA SER A 469 -19.11 4.48 -38.82
C SER A 469 -19.94 5.19 -39.91
N THR A 470 -20.09 6.51 -39.83
CA THR A 470 -20.80 7.30 -40.84
C THR A 470 -19.99 7.38 -42.16
N SER A 471 -18.66 7.47 -42.09
CA SER A 471 -17.82 7.49 -43.31
C SER A 471 -17.76 6.12 -44.01
N THR A 472 -17.84 5.02 -43.28
CA THR A 472 -17.85 3.66 -43.86
C THR A 472 -19.19 3.34 -44.52
N SER A 473 -20.33 3.82 -43.97
CA SER A 473 -21.65 3.64 -44.58
C SER A 473 -21.83 4.46 -45.85
N THR A 474 -21.18 5.63 -45.96
CA THR A 474 -21.24 6.48 -47.16
C THR A 474 -20.40 5.91 -48.32
N SER A 475 -19.26 5.27 -48.02
CA SER A 475 -18.40 4.65 -49.04
C SER A 475 -18.95 3.34 -49.61
N THR A 476 -19.78 2.62 -48.88
CA THR A 476 -20.44 1.38 -49.36
C THR A 476 -21.65 1.71 -50.21
N SER A 477 -22.34 2.83 -49.97
CA SER A 477 -23.47 3.29 -50.78
C SER A 477 -23.07 3.82 -52.17
N THR A 478 -21.84 4.34 -52.31
CA THR A 478 -21.34 4.88 -53.57
C THR A 478 -20.79 3.80 -54.51
N LYS A 479 -20.33 2.65 -53.99
CA LYS A 479 -19.86 1.51 -54.81
C LYS A 479 -20.97 0.67 -55.41
N ASN A 480 -22.19 0.71 -54.87
CA ASN A 480 -23.33 -0.05 -55.44
C ASN A 480 -24.15 0.72 -56.48
N LYS A 481 -23.84 2.00 -56.77
CA LYS A 481 -24.51 2.74 -57.83
C LYS A 481 -23.81 2.72 -59.20
N THR A 482 -22.61 2.15 -59.31
CA THR A 482 -21.82 2.14 -60.54
C THR A 482 -21.80 0.78 -61.24
N ALA A 483 -22.53 -0.23 -60.76
CA ALA A 483 -22.55 -1.59 -61.32
C ALA A 483 -23.82 -1.99 -62.08
N THR A 484 -24.69 -1.04 -62.41
CA THR A 484 -25.96 -1.33 -63.16
C THR A 484 -26.16 -0.40 -64.32
N GLN A 485 -25.15 -0.23 -65.20
CA GLN A 485 -25.29 0.27 -66.55
C GLN A 485 -24.17 -0.24 -67.41
N THR A 486 -24.31 -1.48 -67.95
CA THR A 486 -23.84 -1.97 -69.22
C THR A 486 -24.40 -3.37 -69.39
N HIS A 487 -25.54 -3.51 -69.95
CA HIS A 487 -26.00 -4.33 -71.12
C HIS A 487 -27.50 -4.13 -71.33
#